data_7ab4ef3723c8bfedd2ce883c736f928a
#
_entry.id   7ab4ef3723c8bfedd2ce883c736f928a
#
_cell.length_a   1.000
_cell.length_b   1.000
_cell.length_c   1.000
_cell.angle_alpha   90.00
_cell.angle_beta   90.00
_cell.angle_gamma   90.00
#
_symmetry.space_group_name_H-M   'P 1'
#
loop_
_entity.id
_entity.type
_entity.pdbx_description
1 polymer ?
#
loop_
_entity_poly.entity_id
_entity_poly.type
_entity_poly.pdbx_seq_one_letter_code
_entity_poly.pdbx_strand_id
1 'polypeptide(L)'
;MRPAVAGDADTLADIVTASAQQKVSPFIVAVDGRSGVGKSTIAQALAERLDACVVEGDDFYAGGIELRSDSAASRAAACIDWTRQRTIIEALAAGRSAHWRAFDWEAFDGRLCDESTKLEPRPVVILEGVYAARPELADLLDLRVVLVVPDEERLARLAAREGTIGPWERQWHEAEHFYFEAIMPIDRFDIIIS
;
A
#
# COMPACT_ATOMS: atom_id res chain seq x y z
N MET A 1 -3.30 4.56 21.34
CA MET A 1 -4.80 4.66 21.23
C MET A 1 -5.24 3.39 20.51
N ARG A 2 -6.39 2.79 20.79
CA ARG A 2 -6.85 1.64 19.99
C ARG A 2 -7.33 2.14 18.62
N PRO A 3 -7.02 1.42 17.50
CA PRO A 3 -7.54 1.79 16.19
C PRO A 3 -9.06 1.86 16.17
N ALA A 4 -9.62 2.79 15.41
CA ALA A 4 -11.04 2.80 15.12
C ALA A 4 -11.38 1.69 14.12
N VAL A 5 -12.60 1.16 14.15
CA VAL A 5 -13.07 0.16 13.19
C VAL A 5 -14.03 0.85 12.22
N ALA A 6 -13.72 0.79 10.92
CA ALA A 6 -14.62 1.21 9.85
C ALA A 6 -15.21 -0.06 9.20
N GLY A 7 -16.52 -0.09 8.98
CA GLY A 7 -17.20 -1.27 8.45
C GLY A 7 -17.04 -1.44 6.94
N ASP A 8 -16.79 -0.35 6.21
CA ASP A 8 -16.74 -0.33 4.74
C ASP A 8 -16.03 0.90 4.18
N ALA A 9 -15.92 0.96 2.85
CA ALA A 9 -15.33 2.10 2.13
C ALA A 9 -16.09 3.40 2.34
N ASP A 10 -17.41 3.35 2.56
CA ASP A 10 -18.25 4.52 2.73
C ASP A 10 -17.94 5.21 4.05
N THR A 11 -17.89 4.45 5.12
CA THR A 11 -17.50 4.94 6.46
C THR A 11 -16.09 5.50 6.44
N LEU A 12 -15.17 4.84 5.74
CA LEU A 12 -13.79 5.34 5.60
C LEU A 12 -13.74 6.65 4.81
N ALA A 13 -14.52 6.78 3.74
CA ALA A 13 -14.59 8.01 2.95
C ALA A 13 -15.09 9.21 3.78
N ASP A 14 -16.09 8.99 4.63
CA ASP A 14 -16.60 10.02 5.53
C ASP A 14 -15.53 10.48 6.53
N ILE A 15 -14.78 9.53 7.12
CA ILE A 15 -13.67 9.83 8.04
C ILE A 15 -12.58 10.64 7.33
N VAL A 16 -12.17 10.20 6.13
CA VAL A 16 -11.15 10.90 5.35
C VAL A 16 -11.61 12.31 4.98
N THR A 17 -12.87 12.46 4.53
CA THR A 17 -13.45 13.76 4.19
C THR A 17 -13.41 14.72 5.39
N ALA A 18 -13.87 14.27 6.55
CA ALA A 18 -13.88 15.09 7.76
C ALA A 18 -12.46 15.50 8.21
N SER A 19 -11.49 14.59 8.06
CA SER A 19 -10.10 14.85 8.43
C SER A 19 -9.41 15.77 7.43
N ALA A 20 -9.62 15.55 6.12
CA ALA A 20 -9.02 16.34 5.05
C ALA A 20 -9.48 17.81 5.05
N GLN A 21 -10.72 18.09 5.45
CA GLN A 21 -11.24 19.47 5.57
C GLN A 21 -10.45 20.34 6.56
N GLN A 22 -9.70 19.73 7.46
CA GLN A 22 -8.88 20.43 8.45
C GLN A 22 -7.46 20.74 7.96
N LYS A 23 -7.12 20.35 6.72
CA LYS A 23 -5.78 20.46 6.15
C LYS A 23 -5.80 21.31 4.88
N VAL A 24 -4.80 22.17 4.71
CA VAL A 24 -4.66 23.04 3.53
C VAL A 24 -3.91 22.32 2.38
N SER A 25 -2.99 21.41 2.71
CA SER A 25 -2.26 20.59 1.75
C SER A 25 -3.01 19.28 1.46
N PRO A 26 -2.66 18.53 0.40
CA PRO A 26 -3.22 17.20 0.17
C PRO A 26 -3.15 16.31 1.39
N PHE A 27 -4.24 15.58 1.65
CA PHE A 27 -4.36 14.64 2.77
C PHE A 27 -3.88 13.26 2.32
N ILE A 28 -2.89 12.70 3.00
CA ILE A 28 -2.21 11.47 2.59
C ILE A 28 -2.73 10.28 3.40
N VAL A 29 -3.35 9.32 2.72
CA VAL A 29 -3.89 8.09 3.31
C VAL A 29 -3.05 6.90 2.88
N ALA A 30 -2.53 6.13 3.82
CA ALA A 30 -1.97 4.81 3.53
C ALA A 30 -3.04 3.73 3.71
N VAL A 31 -3.24 2.90 2.69
CA VAL A 31 -4.11 1.72 2.72
C VAL A 31 -3.23 0.48 2.64
N ASP A 32 -2.98 -0.13 3.79
CA ASP A 32 -2.06 -1.24 3.96
C ASP A 32 -2.82 -2.54 4.30
N GLY A 33 -2.14 -3.64 4.28
CA GLY A 33 -2.69 -4.97 4.57
C GLY A 33 -1.99 -6.04 3.74
N ARG A 34 -2.14 -7.28 4.12
CA ARG A 34 -1.52 -8.42 3.42
C ARG A 34 -2.03 -8.54 1.98
N SER A 35 -1.29 -9.23 1.13
CA SER A 35 -1.74 -9.58 -0.23
C SER A 35 -3.07 -10.35 -0.18
N GLY A 36 -4.00 -10.02 -1.08
CA GLY A 36 -5.30 -10.68 -1.18
C GLY A 36 -6.40 -10.14 -0.27
N VAL A 37 -6.15 -9.11 0.57
CA VAL A 37 -7.19 -8.54 1.48
C VAL A 37 -8.15 -7.57 0.79
N GLY A 38 -7.85 -7.10 -0.44
CA GLY A 38 -8.72 -6.19 -1.19
C GLY A 38 -8.35 -4.70 -1.10
N LYS A 39 -7.11 -4.36 -0.81
CA LYS A 39 -6.59 -2.98 -0.72
C LYS A 39 -6.93 -2.14 -1.96
N SER A 40 -6.59 -2.63 -3.14
CA SER A 40 -6.80 -1.91 -4.41
C SER A 40 -8.29 -1.64 -4.67
N THR A 41 -9.18 -2.57 -4.29
CA THR A 41 -10.64 -2.37 -4.39
C THR A 41 -11.11 -1.23 -3.49
N ILE A 42 -10.62 -1.19 -2.25
CA ILE A 42 -10.95 -0.11 -1.31
C ILE A 42 -10.34 1.21 -1.76
N ALA A 43 -9.08 1.22 -2.20
CA ALA A 43 -8.41 2.43 -2.67
C ALA A 43 -9.12 3.04 -3.89
N GLN A 44 -9.55 2.20 -4.84
CA GLN A 44 -10.33 2.65 -6.00
C GLN A 44 -11.69 3.22 -5.60
N ALA A 45 -12.43 2.54 -4.71
CA ALA A 45 -13.72 3.03 -4.21
C ALA A 45 -13.58 4.37 -3.47
N LEU A 46 -12.51 4.54 -2.69
CA LEU A 46 -12.19 5.81 -2.05
C LEU A 46 -11.85 6.91 -3.08
N ALA A 47 -11.04 6.58 -4.08
CA ALA A 47 -10.62 7.54 -5.10
C ALA A 47 -11.81 8.11 -5.87
N GLU A 48 -12.78 7.25 -6.23
CA GLU A 48 -14.02 7.66 -6.91
C GLU A 48 -14.88 8.61 -6.06
N ARG A 49 -14.92 8.41 -4.73
CA ARG A 49 -15.74 9.22 -3.82
C ARG A 49 -15.07 10.52 -3.40
N LEU A 50 -13.75 10.53 -3.28
CA LEU A 50 -13.00 11.61 -2.64
C LEU A 50 -12.30 12.55 -3.62
N ASP A 51 -12.49 12.41 -4.93
CA ASP A 51 -11.64 13.06 -5.95
C ASP A 51 -10.15 12.87 -5.59
N ALA A 52 -9.76 11.64 -5.30
CA ALA A 52 -8.41 11.30 -4.87
C ALA A 52 -7.58 10.75 -6.04
N CYS A 53 -6.26 10.78 -5.88
CA CYS A 53 -5.35 10.02 -6.72
C CYS A 53 -4.76 8.84 -5.94
N VAL A 54 -4.48 7.75 -6.66
CA VAL A 54 -3.93 6.51 -6.07
C VAL A 54 -2.51 6.30 -6.56
N VAL A 55 -1.60 6.05 -5.63
CA VAL A 55 -0.24 5.58 -5.87
C VAL A 55 -0.22 4.09 -5.51
N GLU A 56 0.01 3.25 -6.51
CA GLU A 56 0.10 1.81 -6.32
C GLU A 56 1.48 1.45 -5.77
N GLY A 57 1.52 0.87 -4.58
CA GLY A 57 2.77 0.50 -3.90
C GLY A 57 3.57 -0.55 -4.64
N ASP A 58 2.89 -1.46 -5.33
CA ASP A 58 3.49 -2.55 -6.09
C ASP A 58 4.29 -2.05 -7.31
N ASP A 59 4.04 -0.84 -7.81
CA ASP A 59 4.84 -0.17 -8.85
C ASP A 59 6.32 -0.01 -8.44
N PHE A 60 6.57 0.03 -7.15
CA PHE A 60 7.90 0.27 -6.56
C PHE A 60 8.58 -1.01 -6.09
N TYR A 61 8.15 -2.16 -6.62
CA TYR A 61 8.79 -3.42 -6.28
C TYR A 61 10.29 -3.41 -6.63
N ALA A 62 11.11 -3.85 -5.68
CA ALA A 62 12.57 -3.89 -5.75
C ALA A 62 13.17 -5.18 -5.13
N GLY A 63 12.32 -6.14 -4.78
CA GLY A 63 12.71 -7.36 -4.08
C GLY A 63 13.54 -8.35 -4.91
N GLY A 64 13.62 -8.14 -6.23
CA GLY A 64 14.25 -9.08 -7.16
C GLY A 64 13.31 -10.23 -7.58
N ILE A 65 13.68 -10.93 -8.61
CA ILE A 65 12.87 -12.01 -9.21
C ILE A 65 13.32 -13.41 -8.77
N GLU A 66 14.50 -13.49 -8.17
CA GLU A 66 15.10 -14.75 -7.71
C GLU A 66 14.71 -15.05 -6.26
N LEU A 67 14.76 -16.33 -5.90
CA LEU A 67 14.63 -16.73 -4.52
C LEU A 67 15.81 -16.20 -3.69
N ARG A 68 15.50 -15.59 -2.56
CA ARG A 68 16.47 -14.97 -1.68
C ARG A 68 16.80 -15.89 -0.50
N SER A 69 18.05 -15.86 -0.06
CA SER A 69 18.53 -16.61 1.11
C SER A 69 18.57 -15.79 2.41
N ASP A 70 18.24 -14.50 2.34
CA ASP A 70 18.25 -13.61 3.49
C ASP A 70 16.97 -13.77 4.36
N SER A 71 16.95 -13.09 5.50
CA SER A 71 15.86 -13.18 6.47
C SER A 71 14.57 -12.52 5.95
N ALA A 72 13.42 -12.91 6.53
CA ALA A 72 12.14 -12.24 6.29
C ALA A 72 12.21 -10.74 6.61
N ALA A 73 12.98 -10.35 7.64
CA ALA A 73 13.22 -8.95 7.99
C ALA A 73 13.94 -8.19 6.88
N SER A 74 15.00 -8.78 6.31
CA SER A 74 15.75 -8.16 5.21
C SER A 74 14.91 -8.04 3.95
N ARG A 75 14.09 -9.07 3.66
CA ARG A 75 13.14 -9.03 2.55
C ARG A 75 12.08 -7.95 2.72
N ALA A 76 11.45 -7.86 3.90
CA ALA A 76 10.46 -6.82 4.21
C ALA A 76 11.04 -5.41 4.09
N ALA A 77 12.31 -5.23 4.42
CA ALA A 77 12.98 -3.93 4.30
C ALA A 77 13.28 -3.53 2.85
N ALA A 78 13.50 -4.51 1.96
CA ALA A 78 14.05 -4.28 0.62
C ALA A 78 13.07 -4.53 -0.53
N CYS A 79 11.93 -5.20 -0.30
CA CYS A 79 11.05 -5.61 -1.41
C CYS A 79 10.30 -4.45 -2.07
N ILE A 80 10.17 -3.32 -1.41
CA ILE A 80 9.61 -2.08 -1.99
C ILE A 80 10.65 -0.96 -1.87
N ASP A 81 10.90 -0.25 -2.95
CA ASP A 81 11.74 0.96 -2.96
C ASP A 81 10.95 2.14 -2.35
N TRP A 82 10.89 2.15 -1.03
CA TRP A 82 10.20 3.19 -0.27
C TRP A 82 10.84 4.58 -0.44
N THR A 83 12.11 4.66 -0.85
CA THR A 83 12.77 5.94 -1.12
C THR A 83 12.17 6.61 -2.36
N ARG A 84 11.91 5.81 -3.41
CA ARG A 84 11.18 6.30 -4.59
C ARG A 84 9.73 6.62 -4.24
N GLN A 85 9.03 5.76 -3.49
CA GLN A 85 7.66 6.06 -3.01
C GLN A 85 7.64 7.39 -2.25
N ARG A 86 8.57 7.59 -1.31
CA ARG A 86 8.68 8.82 -0.55
C ARG A 86 8.78 10.05 -1.46
N THR A 87 9.66 10.01 -2.46
CA THR A 87 9.83 11.11 -3.42
C THR A 87 8.52 11.46 -4.16
N ILE A 88 7.75 10.45 -4.56
CA ILE A 88 6.46 10.62 -5.22
C ILE A 88 5.44 11.24 -4.27
N ILE A 89 5.31 10.70 -3.06
CA ILE A 89 4.37 11.21 -2.05
C ILE A 89 4.71 12.64 -1.66
N GLU A 90 5.99 12.98 -1.47
CA GLU A 90 6.44 14.35 -1.18
C GLU A 90 6.09 15.35 -2.30
N ALA A 91 6.20 14.92 -3.57
CA ALA A 91 5.80 15.77 -4.69
C ALA A 91 4.30 16.03 -4.67
N LEU A 92 3.48 14.98 -4.53
CA LEU A 92 2.02 15.09 -4.48
C LEU A 92 1.55 15.88 -3.25
N ALA A 93 2.14 15.65 -2.07
CA ALA A 93 1.85 16.39 -0.85
C ALA A 93 2.15 17.89 -0.98
N ALA A 94 3.14 18.24 -1.81
CA ALA A 94 3.48 19.61 -2.13
C ALA A 94 2.63 20.21 -3.28
N GLY A 95 1.58 19.54 -3.73
CA GLY A 95 0.73 19.98 -4.83
C GLY A 95 1.40 19.95 -6.20
N ARG A 96 2.45 19.14 -6.38
CA ARG A 96 3.18 18.97 -7.64
C ARG A 96 2.86 17.63 -8.29
N SER A 97 2.81 17.58 -9.61
CA SER A 97 2.71 16.30 -10.34
C SER A 97 3.92 15.41 -10.07
N ALA A 98 3.67 14.12 -10.10
CA ALA A 98 4.69 13.09 -9.91
C ALA A 98 4.74 12.16 -11.14
N HIS A 99 5.94 11.60 -11.39
CA HIS A 99 6.18 10.69 -12.50
C HIS A 99 7.07 9.56 -12.05
N TRP A 100 6.74 8.32 -12.46
CA TRP A 100 7.60 7.16 -12.21
C TRP A 100 7.36 6.09 -13.28
N ARG A 101 8.24 5.12 -13.34
CA ARG A 101 8.06 3.90 -14.12
C ARG A 101 7.80 2.75 -13.16
N ALA A 102 6.66 2.05 -13.36
CA ALA A 102 6.28 0.90 -12.54
C ALA A 102 7.20 -0.30 -12.78
N PHE A 103 7.29 -1.19 -11.82
CA PHE A 103 7.88 -2.51 -12.04
C PHE A 103 7.04 -3.29 -13.07
N ASP A 104 7.69 -3.94 -14.04
CA ASP A 104 7.01 -4.72 -15.07
C ASP A 104 6.68 -6.13 -14.53
N TRP A 105 5.48 -6.25 -13.97
CA TRP A 105 4.97 -7.50 -13.43
C TRP A 105 4.68 -8.56 -14.50
N GLU A 106 4.42 -8.16 -15.76
CA GLU A 106 4.18 -9.10 -16.86
C GLU A 106 5.48 -9.73 -17.33
N ALA A 107 6.52 -8.92 -17.52
CA ALA A 107 7.82 -9.44 -17.89
C ALA A 107 8.48 -10.21 -16.76
N PHE A 108 8.32 -9.75 -15.53
CA PHE A 108 8.90 -10.30 -14.31
C PHE A 108 10.39 -10.67 -14.47
N ASP A 109 11.16 -9.78 -15.07
CA ASP A 109 12.61 -9.95 -15.34
C ASP A 109 13.48 -8.89 -14.65
N GLY A 110 12.88 -8.08 -13.78
CA GLY A 110 13.55 -7.03 -13.00
C GLY A 110 13.54 -5.65 -13.66
N ARG A 111 12.99 -5.53 -14.87
CA ARG A 111 12.87 -4.23 -15.54
C ARG A 111 11.67 -3.41 -15.06
N LEU A 112 11.68 -2.13 -15.39
CA LEU A 112 10.55 -1.24 -15.27
C LEU A 112 9.79 -1.14 -16.60
N CYS A 113 8.50 -0.88 -16.53
CA CYS A 113 7.66 -0.60 -17.71
C CYS A 113 8.28 0.52 -18.56
N ASP A 114 8.09 0.43 -19.89
CA ASP A 114 8.59 1.47 -20.80
C ASP A 114 7.81 2.78 -20.66
N GLU A 115 6.52 2.70 -20.40
CA GLU A 115 5.67 3.85 -20.17
C GLU A 115 5.86 4.39 -18.74
N SER A 116 5.79 5.72 -18.63
CA SER A 116 5.84 6.41 -17.35
C SER A 116 4.43 6.70 -16.85
N THR A 117 4.13 6.31 -15.64
CA THR A 117 2.94 6.76 -14.91
C THR A 117 3.11 8.23 -14.58
N LYS A 118 2.08 9.05 -14.88
CA LYS A 118 2.00 10.45 -14.49
C LYS A 118 0.78 10.64 -13.60
N LEU A 119 0.96 11.28 -12.44
CA LEU A 119 -0.11 11.55 -11.51
C LEU A 119 -0.14 13.05 -11.15
N GLU A 120 -1.32 13.65 -11.30
CA GLU A 120 -1.56 15.02 -10.85
C GLU A 120 -2.03 15.00 -9.40
N PRO A 121 -1.63 16.00 -8.59
CA PRO A 121 -2.04 16.07 -7.20
C PRO A 121 -3.55 16.27 -7.10
N ARG A 122 -4.16 15.64 -6.09
CA ARG A 122 -5.56 15.77 -5.72
C ARG A 122 -5.67 16.16 -4.25
N PRO A 123 -6.84 16.63 -3.79
CA PRO A 123 -7.05 16.94 -2.37
C PRO A 123 -6.74 15.77 -1.43
N VAL A 124 -6.91 14.54 -1.90
CA VAL A 124 -6.55 13.31 -1.20
C VAL A 124 -5.60 12.49 -2.08
N VAL A 125 -4.54 11.99 -1.48
CA VAL A 125 -3.59 11.06 -2.09
C VAL A 125 -3.65 9.74 -1.32
N ILE A 126 -3.89 8.65 -2.01
CA ILE A 126 -3.97 7.31 -1.43
C ILE A 126 -2.71 6.55 -1.85
N LEU A 127 -1.87 6.17 -0.91
CA LEU A 127 -0.82 5.18 -1.12
C LEU A 127 -1.38 3.82 -0.73
N GLU A 128 -1.57 2.92 -1.70
CA GLU A 128 -2.06 1.58 -1.42
C GLU A 128 -0.99 0.53 -1.69
N GLY A 129 -0.97 -0.52 -0.90
CA GLY A 129 -0.06 -1.65 -1.09
C GLY A 129 0.39 -2.26 0.23
N VAL A 130 1.06 -3.41 0.15
CA VAL A 130 1.79 -3.95 1.30
C VAL A 130 2.94 -3.00 1.63
N TYR A 131 3.14 -2.70 2.90
CA TYR A 131 4.13 -1.74 3.41
C TYR A 131 3.81 -0.25 3.15
N ALA A 132 2.58 0.10 2.75
CA ALA A 132 2.18 1.50 2.50
C ALA A 132 2.26 2.37 3.76
N ALA A 133 2.00 1.78 4.94
CA ALA A 133 2.05 2.48 6.23
C ALA A 133 3.39 2.34 6.97
N ARG A 134 4.45 1.98 6.27
CA ARG A 134 5.78 1.74 6.90
C ARG A 134 6.31 2.96 7.66
N PRO A 135 7.08 2.72 8.75
CA PRO A 135 7.57 3.81 9.61
C PRO A 135 8.38 4.88 8.88
N GLU A 136 9.09 4.50 7.81
CA GLU A 136 9.91 5.42 7.01
C GLU A 136 9.09 6.46 6.23
N LEU A 137 7.77 6.27 6.11
CA LEU A 137 6.85 7.23 5.50
C LEU A 137 5.96 7.93 6.54
N ALA A 138 6.09 7.61 7.82
CA ALA A 138 5.16 8.03 8.86
C ALA A 138 4.98 9.55 9.00
N ASP A 139 6.00 10.33 8.69
CA ASP A 139 5.98 11.79 8.73
C ASP A 139 5.19 12.43 7.55
N LEU A 140 4.91 11.66 6.51
CA LEU A 140 4.13 12.09 5.36
C LEU A 140 2.65 11.68 5.46
N LEU A 141 2.34 10.65 6.24
CA LEU A 141 1.02 10.04 6.31
C LEU A 141 0.13 10.75 7.34
N ASP A 142 -1.05 11.14 6.91
CA ASP A 142 -2.08 11.73 7.78
C ASP A 142 -2.99 10.66 8.40
N LEU A 143 -3.18 9.54 7.69
CA LEU A 143 -4.03 8.44 8.14
C LEU A 143 -3.46 7.09 7.67
N ARG A 144 -3.38 6.14 8.59
CA ARG A 144 -2.94 4.78 8.31
C ARG A 144 -4.11 3.82 8.51
N VAL A 145 -4.49 3.17 7.43
CA VAL A 145 -5.61 2.22 7.38
C VAL A 145 -5.05 0.83 7.11
N VAL A 146 -5.49 -0.17 7.87
CA VAL A 146 -5.17 -1.56 7.60
C VAL A 146 -6.44 -2.35 7.26
N LEU A 147 -6.37 -3.13 6.17
CA LEU A 147 -7.38 -4.10 5.82
C LEU A 147 -7.00 -5.46 6.39
N VAL A 148 -7.97 -6.09 7.06
CA VAL A 148 -7.81 -7.41 7.66
C VAL A 148 -8.99 -8.29 7.23
N VAL A 149 -8.70 -9.44 6.66
CA VAL A 149 -9.68 -10.49 6.40
C VAL A 149 -9.15 -11.82 6.95
N PRO A 150 -10.01 -12.79 7.25
CA PRO A 150 -9.55 -14.11 7.68
C PRO A 150 -8.56 -14.73 6.69
N ASP A 151 -7.51 -15.38 7.19
CA ASP A 151 -6.45 -15.96 6.35
C ASP A 151 -6.99 -16.95 5.32
N GLU A 152 -8.02 -17.72 5.67
CA GLU A 152 -8.68 -18.67 4.76
C GLU A 152 -9.25 -17.94 3.53
N GLU A 153 -9.97 -16.84 3.76
CA GLU A 153 -10.55 -16.02 2.68
C GLU A 153 -9.48 -15.36 1.82
N ARG A 154 -8.47 -14.78 2.46
CA ARG A 154 -7.33 -14.15 1.79
C ARG A 154 -6.58 -15.14 0.89
N LEU A 155 -6.26 -16.31 1.40
CA LEU A 155 -5.56 -17.36 0.66
C LEU A 155 -6.42 -17.93 -0.49
N ALA A 156 -7.73 -18.07 -0.29
CA ALA A 156 -8.64 -18.45 -1.37
C ALA A 156 -8.66 -17.42 -2.51
N ARG A 157 -8.67 -16.12 -2.20
CA ARG A 157 -8.58 -15.03 -3.18
C ARG A 157 -7.25 -15.05 -3.95
N LEU A 158 -6.14 -15.27 -3.25
CA LEU A 158 -4.81 -15.39 -3.87
C LEU A 158 -4.73 -16.61 -4.79
N ALA A 159 -5.20 -17.78 -4.34
CA ALA A 159 -5.21 -18.99 -5.17
C ALA A 159 -6.06 -18.82 -6.44
N ALA A 160 -7.18 -18.11 -6.35
CA ALA A 160 -8.03 -17.83 -7.51
C ALA A 160 -7.36 -16.86 -8.52
N ARG A 161 -6.54 -15.92 -8.05
CA ARG A 161 -5.84 -14.94 -8.88
C ARG A 161 -4.55 -15.48 -9.48
N GLU A 162 -3.74 -16.15 -8.66
CA GLU A 162 -2.35 -16.53 -8.99
C GLU A 162 -2.22 -18.03 -9.35
N GLY A 163 -3.24 -18.83 -9.07
CA GLY A 163 -3.20 -20.28 -9.25
C GLY A 163 -2.40 -20.96 -8.14
N THR A 164 -1.15 -21.33 -8.39
CA THR A 164 -0.34 -22.05 -7.41
C THR A 164 0.59 -21.11 -6.66
N ILE A 165 0.55 -21.18 -5.32
CA ILE A 165 1.50 -20.46 -4.47
C ILE A 165 2.87 -21.16 -4.53
N GLY A 166 3.79 -20.57 -5.26
CA GLY A 166 5.16 -21.04 -5.46
C GLY A 166 6.13 -20.68 -4.33
N PRO A 167 7.42 -20.99 -4.49
CA PRO A 167 8.45 -20.63 -3.51
C PRO A 167 8.62 -19.12 -3.36
N TRP A 168 8.46 -18.34 -4.43
CA TRP A 168 8.61 -16.90 -4.42
C TRP A 168 7.46 -16.24 -3.61
N GLU A 169 6.22 -16.63 -3.86
CA GLU A 169 5.06 -16.12 -3.11
C GLU A 169 5.15 -16.49 -1.62
N ARG A 170 5.69 -17.66 -1.29
CA ARG A 170 5.92 -18.03 0.11
C ARG A 170 6.91 -17.10 0.79
N GLN A 171 8.03 -16.75 0.14
CA GLN A 171 9.00 -15.79 0.68
C GLN A 171 8.39 -14.39 0.84
N TRP A 172 7.54 -13.98 -0.09
CA TRP A 172 6.78 -12.75 0.01
C TRP A 172 5.87 -12.76 1.24
N HIS A 173 5.08 -13.82 1.42
CA HIS A 173 4.18 -13.97 2.57
C HIS A 173 4.93 -14.02 3.91
N GLU A 174 6.13 -14.60 3.97
CA GLU A 174 6.97 -14.57 5.16
C GLU A 174 7.43 -13.14 5.50
N ALA A 175 7.79 -12.35 4.50
CA ALA A 175 8.17 -10.96 4.68
C ALA A 175 6.99 -10.10 5.12
N GLU A 176 5.79 -10.29 4.54
CA GLU A 176 4.55 -9.65 4.99
C GLU A 176 4.24 -9.99 6.45
N HIS A 177 4.32 -11.28 6.79
CA HIS A 177 4.06 -11.75 8.15
C HIS A 177 4.99 -11.06 9.15
N PHE A 178 6.28 -11.03 8.86
CA PHE A 178 7.26 -10.32 9.69
C PHE A 178 6.91 -8.83 9.84
N TYR A 179 6.52 -8.18 8.75
CA TYR A 179 6.17 -6.75 8.79
C TYR A 179 4.97 -6.48 9.70
N PHE A 180 3.88 -7.23 9.56
CA PHE A 180 2.67 -7.03 10.35
C PHE A 180 2.79 -7.53 11.80
N GLU A 181 3.76 -8.38 12.12
CA GLU A 181 4.01 -8.79 13.50
C GLU A 181 5.02 -7.91 14.22
N ALA A 182 6.12 -7.54 13.54
CA ALA A 182 7.26 -6.91 14.19
C ALA A 182 7.39 -5.41 13.92
N ILE A 183 7.00 -4.94 12.71
CA ILE A 183 7.21 -3.56 12.30
C ILE A 183 5.93 -2.74 12.43
N MET A 184 4.82 -3.23 11.87
CA MET A 184 3.52 -2.56 11.85
C MET A 184 2.41 -3.47 12.37
N PRO A 185 2.45 -3.84 13.67
CA PRO A 185 1.33 -4.55 14.27
C PRO A 185 0.06 -3.70 14.21
N ILE A 186 -1.09 -4.37 14.23
CA ILE A 186 -2.41 -3.78 13.98
C ILE A 186 -2.72 -2.56 14.85
N ASP A 187 -2.17 -2.50 16.05
CA ASP A 187 -2.35 -1.39 17.00
C ASP A 187 -1.57 -0.12 16.63
N ARG A 188 -0.72 -0.16 15.60
CA ARG A 188 -0.02 1.00 15.03
C ARG A 188 -0.81 1.71 13.92
N PHE A 189 -1.92 1.15 13.50
CA PHE A 189 -2.80 1.77 12.53
C PHE A 189 -3.84 2.66 13.22
N ASP A 190 -4.37 3.62 12.48
CA ASP A 190 -5.39 4.54 12.97
C ASP A 190 -6.79 3.93 12.78
N ILE A 191 -6.99 3.20 11.67
CA ILE A 191 -8.26 2.55 11.30
C ILE A 191 -8.02 1.10 10.86
N ILE A 192 -8.94 0.23 11.25
CA ILE A 192 -9.04 -1.16 10.79
C ILE A 192 -10.32 -1.30 9.95
N ILE A 193 -10.21 -1.93 8.77
CA ILE A 193 -11.32 -2.43 7.96
C ILE A 193 -11.27 -3.96 8.01
N SER A 194 -12.41 -4.58 8.34
CA SER A 194 -12.51 -6.04 8.47
C SER A 194 -13.80 -6.58 7.87
#